data_92022ecc201b4c11170e9a35997f139e
#
_entry.id   92022ecc201b4c11170e9a35997f139e
#
_cell.length_a   1.000
_cell.length_b   1.000
_cell.length_c   1.000
_cell.angle_alpha   90.00
_cell.angle_beta   90.00
_cell.angle_gamma   90.00
#
_symmetry.space_group_name_H-M   'P 1'
#
loop_
_entity.id
_entity.type
_entity.pdbx_description
1 polymer ?
#
loop_
_entity_poly.entity_id
_entity_poly.type
_entity_poly.pdbx_seq_one_letter_code
_entity_poly.pdbx_strand_id
1 'polypeptide(L)'
;QVTLLGDRELASADLSQFDAIMTGTRAYAVRDDLKTYNTRLLDYVKAGGNMIVLYNTAELVPNQFAPYPADNPRNSEEVSEEDSPVTILAPTHQAFTWPNKITAADFDGWVEQRGSKFFSTWDKAYTPMIATFDKGQAPQQGGWLTASVGKGTWTYFAYALHRQFPYGVPGAYRIAANLLALGKRPPAGK
;
A
#
# COMPACT_ATOMS: atom_id res chain seq x y z
N GLN A 1 -3.49 -2.07 -18.90
CA GLN A 1 -2.46 -1.17 -19.46
C GLN A 1 -1.77 -0.43 -18.31
N VAL A 2 -0.45 -0.24 -18.40
CA VAL A 2 0.34 0.51 -17.42
C VAL A 2 0.88 1.78 -18.12
N THR A 3 0.76 2.91 -17.42
CA THR A 3 1.31 4.21 -17.84
C THR A 3 2.25 4.72 -16.76
N LEU A 4 3.45 5.11 -17.16
CA LEU A 4 4.38 5.78 -16.23
C LEU A 4 4.03 7.27 -16.17
N LEU A 5 3.76 7.75 -14.96
CA LEU A 5 3.48 9.17 -14.72
C LEU A 5 4.78 9.88 -14.36
N GLY A 6 5.20 10.79 -15.20
CA GLY A 6 6.31 11.71 -14.94
C GLY A 6 5.83 13.05 -14.39
N ASP A 7 6.75 14.00 -14.27
CA ASP A 7 6.48 15.35 -13.78
C ASP A 7 5.37 16.05 -14.58
N ARG A 8 5.41 15.95 -15.92
CA ARG A 8 4.42 16.56 -16.81
C ARG A 8 3.02 16.00 -16.56
N GLU A 9 2.89 14.67 -16.47
CA GLU A 9 1.61 14.01 -16.26
C GLU A 9 1.05 14.34 -14.86
N LEU A 10 1.90 14.33 -13.83
CA LEU A 10 1.50 14.72 -12.48
C LEU A 10 1.09 16.19 -12.41
N ALA A 11 1.73 17.07 -13.19
CA ALA A 11 1.41 18.49 -13.22
C ALA A 11 0.07 18.79 -13.90
N SER A 12 -0.27 18.09 -14.99
CA SER A 12 -1.35 18.56 -15.87
C SER A 12 -2.29 17.49 -16.43
N ALA A 13 -1.97 16.19 -16.35
CA ALA A 13 -2.85 15.17 -16.90
C ALA A 13 -4.16 15.06 -16.10
N ASP A 14 -5.22 14.59 -16.76
CA ASP A 14 -6.43 14.17 -16.09
C ASP A 14 -6.19 12.82 -15.38
N LEU A 15 -6.04 12.86 -14.06
CA LEU A 15 -5.77 11.66 -13.27
C LEU A 15 -7.00 10.75 -13.14
N SER A 16 -8.21 11.24 -13.41
CA SER A 16 -9.44 10.45 -13.30
C SER A 16 -9.52 9.30 -14.33
N GLN A 17 -8.70 9.36 -15.39
CA GLN A 17 -8.60 8.29 -16.37
C GLN A 17 -7.91 7.01 -15.85
N PHE A 18 -7.23 7.08 -14.71
CA PHE A 18 -6.52 5.94 -14.14
C PHE A 18 -7.39 5.22 -13.11
N ASP A 19 -7.50 3.92 -13.25
CA ASP A 19 -8.20 3.04 -12.30
C ASP A 19 -7.52 2.98 -10.93
N ALA A 20 -6.19 3.06 -10.92
CA ALA A 20 -5.36 3.12 -9.73
C ALA A 20 -4.04 3.83 -10.05
N ILE A 21 -3.50 4.53 -9.09
CA ILE A 21 -2.16 5.13 -9.13
C ILE A 21 -1.32 4.46 -8.05
N MET A 22 -0.16 3.92 -8.44
CA MET A 22 0.76 3.27 -7.51
C MET A 22 2.11 3.97 -7.54
N THR A 23 2.64 4.35 -6.39
CA THR A 23 4.03 4.83 -6.29
C THR A 23 4.97 3.65 -6.12
N GLY A 24 6.15 3.73 -6.71
CA GLY A 24 7.20 2.76 -6.49
C GLY A 24 7.79 2.83 -5.07
N THR A 25 8.63 1.85 -4.75
CA THR A 25 9.40 1.85 -3.51
C THR A 25 10.35 3.05 -3.45
N ARG A 26 10.45 3.70 -2.28
CA ARG A 26 11.28 4.89 -2.04
C ARG A 26 10.98 6.06 -2.98
N ALA A 27 9.82 6.08 -3.60
CA ALA A 27 9.50 7.10 -4.60
C ALA A 27 9.58 8.53 -4.02
N TYR A 28 9.13 8.74 -2.80
CA TYR A 28 9.20 10.06 -2.15
C TYR A 28 10.62 10.50 -1.79
N ALA A 29 11.60 9.60 -1.78
CA ALA A 29 13.02 9.96 -1.59
C ALA A 29 13.68 10.50 -2.86
N VAL A 30 13.17 10.13 -4.05
CA VAL A 30 13.84 10.40 -5.33
C VAL A 30 12.97 11.14 -6.35
N ARG A 31 11.69 11.35 -6.05
CA ARG A 31 10.68 11.97 -6.91
C ARG A 31 10.09 13.21 -6.23
N ASP A 32 10.71 14.37 -6.44
CA ASP A 32 10.21 15.64 -5.87
C ASP A 32 8.88 16.08 -6.49
N ASP A 33 8.58 15.66 -7.70
CA ASP A 33 7.29 15.86 -8.36
C ASP A 33 6.11 15.21 -7.59
N LEU A 34 6.32 14.06 -6.95
CA LEU A 34 5.30 13.46 -6.06
C LEU A 34 4.95 14.39 -4.90
N LYS A 35 5.95 15.05 -4.30
CA LYS A 35 5.74 16.01 -3.21
C LYS A 35 5.07 17.29 -3.73
N THR A 36 5.56 17.80 -4.85
CA THR A 36 5.06 19.02 -5.49
C THR A 36 3.59 18.89 -5.87
N TYR A 37 3.20 17.79 -6.47
CA TYR A 37 1.84 17.57 -6.97
C TYR A 37 0.99 16.68 -6.06
N ASN A 38 1.41 16.47 -4.80
CA ASN A 38 0.70 15.57 -3.85
C ASN A 38 -0.77 15.98 -3.65
N THR A 39 -1.08 17.27 -3.65
CA THR A 39 -2.47 17.74 -3.53
C THR A 39 -3.34 17.16 -4.65
N ARG A 40 -2.85 17.14 -5.90
CA ARG A 40 -3.60 16.56 -7.03
C ARG A 40 -3.81 15.05 -6.86
N LEU A 41 -2.82 14.34 -6.31
CA LEU A 41 -2.95 12.91 -6.00
C LEU A 41 -4.01 12.67 -4.91
N LEU A 42 -4.02 13.48 -3.86
CA LEU A 42 -5.05 13.38 -2.82
C LEU A 42 -6.44 13.79 -3.33
N ASP A 43 -6.53 14.77 -4.23
CA ASP A 43 -7.80 15.15 -4.85
C ASP A 43 -8.33 14.07 -5.80
N TYR A 44 -7.44 13.38 -6.53
CA TYR A 44 -7.78 12.18 -7.29
C TYR A 44 -8.41 11.12 -6.37
N VAL A 45 -7.81 10.85 -5.20
CA VAL A 45 -8.36 9.90 -4.24
C VAL A 45 -9.73 10.36 -3.73
N LYS A 46 -9.86 11.62 -3.29
CA LYS A 46 -11.14 12.18 -2.81
C LYS A 46 -12.26 12.06 -3.83
N ALA A 47 -11.94 12.19 -5.12
CA ALA A 47 -12.90 12.06 -6.23
C ALA A 47 -13.32 10.61 -6.51
N GLY A 48 -12.64 9.62 -5.98
CA GLY A 48 -12.97 8.20 -6.13
C GLY A 48 -11.82 7.32 -6.63
N GLY A 49 -10.62 7.89 -6.79
CA GLY A 49 -9.44 7.16 -7.21
C GLY A 49 -8.90 6.21 -6.14
N ASN A 50 -8.10 5.27 -6.57
CA ASN A 50 -7.39 4.32 -5.71
C ASN A 50 -5.89 4.60 -5.77
N MET A 51 -5.30 5.04 -4.66
CA MET A 51 -3.86 5.31 -4.55
C MET A 51 -3.18 4.29 -3.64
N ILE A 52 -2.13 3.67 -4.14
CA ILE A 52 -1.30 2.73 -3.41
C ILE A 52 0.11 3.34 -3.28
N VAL A 53 0.55 3.54 -2.05
CA VAL A 53 1.89 4.01 -1.73
C VAL A 53 2.69 2.83 -1.22
N LEU A 54 3.60 2.32 -2.05
CA LEU A 54 4.48 1.23 -1.64
C LEU A 54 5.52 1.74 -0.63
N TYR A 55 6.20 0.82 0.02
CA TYR A 55 7.32 1.06 0.93
C TYR A 55 8.10 2.36 0.64
N ASN A 56 8.13 3.27 1.60
CA ASN A 56 8.86 4.54 1.51
C ASN A 56 9.65 4.83 2.78
N THR A 57 10.81 5.46 2.62
CA THR A 57 11.65 5.97 3.71
C THR A 57 11.05 7.24 4.33
N ALA A 58 11.71 7.81 5.34
CA ALA A 58 11.20 8.95 6.11
C ALA A 58 10.96 10.23 5.31
N GLU A 59 11.35 10.26 4.03
CA GLU A 59 11.02 11.33 3.06
C GLU A 59 9.52 11.34 2.70
N LEU A 60 8.83 10.20 2.85
CA LEU A 60 7.38 10.21 2.97
C LEU A 60 7.02 10.69 4.38
N VAL A 61 6.73 11.96 4.51
CA VAL A 61 6.22 12.57 5.76
C VAL A 61 4.69 12.49 5.74
N PRO A 62 4.07 11.56 6.48
CA PRO A 62 2.62 11.31 6.35
C PRO A 62 1.77 12.55 6.65
N ASN A 63 2.17 13.36 7.63
CA ASN A 63 1.46 14.61 7.98
C ASN A 63 1.46 15.67 6.86
N GLN A 64 2.25 15.47 5.80
CA GLN A 64 2.30 16.35 4.63
C GLN A 64 1.74 15.69 3.37
N PHE A 65 1.94 14.37 3.22
CA PHE A 65 1.72 13.68 1.96
C PHE A 65 0.68 12.57 2.01
N ALA A 66 0.27 12.13 3.21
CA ALA A 66 -0.83 11.18 3.37
C ALA A 66 -2.15 11.87 3.73
N PRO A 67 -3.30 11.20 3.60
CA PRO A 67 -4.59 11.84 3.83
C PRO A 67 -4.90 12.11 5.30
N TYR A 68 -4.30 11.36 6.21
CA TYR A 68 -4.51 11.48 7.66
C TYR A 68 -3.16 11.39 8.40
N PRO A 69 -3.07 11.91 9.62
CA PRO A 69 -1.85 11.90 10.41
C PRO A 69 -1.31 10.47 10.64
N ALA A 70 -0.01 10.33 10.50
CA ALA A 70 0.73 9.13 10.85
C ALA A 70 2.21 9.47 11.05
N ASP A 71 2.98 8.53 11.57
CA ASP A 71 4.42 8.67 11.73
C ASP A 71 5.18 7.59 10.96
N ASN A 72 6.13 8.02 10.14
CA ASN A 72 7.07 7.18 9.39
C ASN A 72 8.49 7.51 9.84
N PRO A 73 8.96 6.97 10.97
CA PRO A 73 10.25 7.33 11.54
C PRO A 73 11.41 6.80 10.71
N ARG A 74 12.60 7.43 10.85
CA ARG A 74 13.83 6.95 10.20
C ARG A 74 14.18 5.52 10.60
N ASN A 75 14.06 5.23 11.89
CA ASN A 75 14.27 3.90 12.46
C ASN A 75 12.91 3.20 12.63
N SER A 76 12.21 3.05 11.52
CA SER A 76 10.92 2.39 11.48
C SER A 76 11.06 0.90 11.67
N GLU A 77 9.99 0.29 12.18
CA GLU A 77 9.90 -1.15 12.31
C GLU A 77 10.00 -1.86 10.95
N GLU A 78 10.51 -3.08 11.01
CA GLU A 78 10.60 -3.99 9.87
C GLU A 78 10.35 -5.42 10.35
N VAL A 79 10.01 -6.29 9.42
CA VAL A 79 9.92 -7.74 9.60
C VAL A 79 10.82 -8.37 8.57
N SER A 80 11.99 -8.82 9.07
CA SER A 80 13.08 -9.31 8.23
C SER A 80 12.96 -10.80 7.90
N GLU A 81 12.32 -11.57 8.79
CA GLU A 81 12.07 -13.00 8.55
C GLU A 81 11.03 -13.20 7.46
N GLU A 82 11.41 -13.84 6.38
CA GLU A 82 10.57 -14.07 5.20
C GLU A 82 9.42 -15.06 5.45
N ASP A 83 9.54 -15.91 6.46
CA ASP A 83 8.54 -16.89 6.89
C ASP A 83 7.75 -16.44 8.12
N SER A 84 7.93 -15.19 8.57
CA SER A 84 7.23 -14.67 9.74
C SER A 84 5.71 -14.87 9.60
N PRO A 85 5.00 -15.21 10.70
CA PRO A 85 3.57 -15.47 10.65
C PRO A 85 2.77 -14.22 10.28
N VAL A 86 1.69 -14.42 9.53
CA VAL A 86 0.77 -13.35 9.11
C VAL A 86 -0.59 -13.55 9.76
N THR A 87 -1.04 -12.55 10.50
CA THR A 87 -2.41 -12.48 11.03
C THR A 87 -3.21 -11.45 10.24
N ILE A 88 -4.31 -11.87 9.62
CA ILE A 88 -5.22 -10.97 8.92
C ILE A 88 -6.13 -10.30 9.97
N LEU A 89 -6.11 -8.98 10.04
CA LEU A 89 -6.86 -8.18 11.01
C LEU A 89 -8.24 -7.74 10.48
N ALA A 90 -8.37 -7.58 9.15
CA ALA A 90 -9.58 -7.11 8.50
C ALA A 90 -10.09 -8.11 7.42
N PRO A 91 -10.47 -9.35 7.78
CA PRO A 91 -10.71 -10.44 6.83
C PRO A 91 -11.90 -10.20 5.87
N THR A 92 -12.81 -9.30 6.22
CA THR A 92 -13.97 -8.94 5.36
C THR A 92 -13.69 -7.76 4.43
N HIS A 93 -12.54 -7.11 4.56
CA HIS A 93 -12.18 -6.00 3.69
C HIS A 93 -11.96 -6.46 2.25
N GLN A 94 -12.30 -5.61 1.28
CA GLN A 94 -12.18 -5.92 -0.16
C GLN A 94 -10.78 -6.40 -0.54
N ALA A 95 -9.74 -5.88 0.08
CA ALA A 95 -8.35 -6.30 -0.15
C ALA A 95 -8.11 -7.80 0.07
N PHE A 96 -8.93 -8.49 0.86
CA PHE A 96 -8.82 -9.92 1.12
C PHE A 96 -9.89 -10.77 0.43
N THR A 97 -10.88 -10.12 -0.20
CA THR A 97 -12.04 -10.84 -0.71
C THR A 97 -12.21 -10.76 -2.22
N TRP A 98 -11.66 -9.73 -2.88
CA TRP A 98 -11.86 -9.54 -4.30
C TRP A 98 -10.72 -8.75 -4.98
N PRO A 99 -10.27 -9.14 -6.19
CA PRO A 99 -10.76 -10.26 -7.02
C PRO A 99 -10.30 -11.64 -6.54
N ASN A 100 -9.36 -11.71 -5.61
CA ASN A 100 -8.87 -12.95 -5.05
C ASN A 100 -9.27 -13.06 -3.57
N LYS A 101 -9.57 -14.28 -3.11
CA LYS A 101 -9.63 -14.54 -1.68
C LYS A 101 -8.19 -14.68 -1.17
N ILE A 102 -7.73 -13.70 -0.42
CA ILE A 102 -6.39 -13.68 0.18
C ILE A 102 -6.44 -14.29 1.58
N THR A 103 -5.47 -15.12 1.89
CA THR A 103 -5.30 -15.79 3.17
C THR A 103 -3.84 -15.67 3.62
N ALA A 104 -3.52 -16.15 4.82
CA ALA A 104 -2.12 -16.19 5.29
C ALA A 104 -1.22 -17.01 4.32
N ALA A 105 -1.75 -18.02 3.66
CA ALA A 105 -1.02 -18.83 2.69
C ALA A 105 -0.54 -18.04 1.44
N ASP A 106 -1.14 -16.88 1.14
CA ASP A 106 -0.63 -16.01 0.07
C ASP A 106 0.71 -15.32 0.43
N PHE A 107 1.14 -15.46 1.67
CA PHE A 107 2.45 -15.01 2.14
C PHE A 107 3.47 -16.16 2.24
N ASP A 108 3.10 -17.39 1.90
CA ASP A 108 4.02 -18.52 1.88
C ASP A 108 4.97 -18.40 0.68
N GLY A 109 6.21 -18.83 0.87
CA GLY A 109 7.25 -18.78 -0.16
C GLY A 109 7.74 -17.37 -0.50
N TRP A 110 7.42 -16.38 0.31
CA TRP A 110 8.06 -15.07 0.20
C TRP A 110 9.55 -15.20 0.45
N VAL A 111 10.34 -14.35 -0.19
CA VAL A 111 11.80 -14.37 -0.14
C VAL A 111 12.37 -13.08 0.44
N GLU A 112 13.54 -13.16 1.04
CA GLU A 112 14.37 -12.10 1.62
C GLU A 112 13.75 -11.46 2.89
N GLN A 113 12.57 -10.86 2.82
CA GLN A 113 11.92 -10.24 3.98
C GLN A 113 10.42 -10.07 3.77
N ARG A 114 9.66 -9.93 4.85
CA ARG A 114 8.25 -9.53 4.77
C ARG A 114 8.10 -8.07 4.36
N GLY A 115 8.73 -7.15 5.07
CA GLY A 115 8.61 -5.74 4.79
C GLY A 115 9.41 -4.85 5.74
N SER A 116 9.43 -3.56 5.46
CA SER A 116 10.18 -2.57 6.23
C SER A 116 9.55 -1.19 6.09
N LYS A 117 9.94 -0.25 6.94
CA LYS A 117 9.39 1.12 6.96
C LYS A 117 7.93 1.16 7.33
N PHE A 118 7.57 0.39 8.36
CA PHE A 118 6.23 0.39 8.90
C PHE A 118 5.96 1.71 9.62
N PHE A 119 4.73 2.22 9.51
CA PHE A 119 4.32 3.35 10.32
C PHE A 119 4.28 2.94 11.79
N SER A 120 4.79 3.82 12.67
CA SER A 120 4.84 3.56 14.11
C SER A 120 3.52 3.94 14.80
N THR A 121 2.86 4.99 14.32
CA THR A 121 1.55 5.45 14.78
C THR A 121 0.73 5.96 13.60
N TRP A 122 -0.58 5.94 13.74
CA TRP A 122 -1.51 6.40 12.69
C TRP A 122 -2.86 6.83 13.27
N ASP A 123 -3.55 7.70 12.53
CA ASP A 123 -4.91 8.11 12.85
C ASP A 123 -5.90 6.94 12.76
N LYS A 124 -6.97 6.98 13.55
CA LYS A 124 -8.06 5.98 13.55
C LYS A 124 -8.79 5.82 12.23
N ALA A 125 -8.64 6.76 11.30
CA ALA A 125 -9.18 6.65 9.94
C ALA A 125 -8.47 5.55 9.11
N TYR A 126 -7.28 5.13 9.52
CA TYR A 126 -6.62 3.99 8.90
C TYR A 126 -7.07 2.67 9.54
N THR A 127 -7.27 1.68 8.69
CA THR A 127 -7.49 0.28 9.08
C THR A 127 -6.20 -0.50 8.89
N PRO A 128 -5.59 -1.04 9.97
CA PRO A 128 -4.48 -1.97 9.84
C PRO A 128 -5.01 -3.30 9.27
N MET A 129 -4.33 -3.80 8.25
CA MET A 129 -4.83 -4.90 7.44
C MET A 129 -4.30 -6.26 7.89
N ILE A 130 -3.03 -6.31 8.25
CA ILE A 130 -2.36 -7.51 8.78
C ILE A 130 -1.39 -7.15 9.91
N ALA A 131 -1.06 -8.15 10.71
CA ALA A 131 0.05 -8.10 11.67
C ALA A 131 1.07 -9.16 11.33
N THR A 132 2.36 -8.81 11.44
CA THR A 132 3.51 -9.68 11.26
C THR A 132 4.57 -9.35 12.29
N PHE A 133 5.50 -10.27 12.58
CA PHE A 133 6.57 -10.03 13.54
C PHE A 133 7.74 -10.98 13.32
N ASP A 134 8.95 -10.55 13.57
CA ASP A 134 10.12 -11.42 13.69
C ASP A 134 10.09 -12.16 15.03
N LYS A 135 10.71 -13.33 15.08
CA LYS A 135 10.70 -14.18 16.27
C LYS A 135 11.17 -13.43 17.52
N GLY A 136 10.34 -13.44 18.54
CA GLY A 136 10.62 -12.76 19.82
C GLY A 136 10.24 -11.27 19.83
N GLN A 137 9.68 -10.74 18.76
CA GLN A 137 9.18 -9.37 18.73
C GLN A 137 7.66 -9.31 18.88
N ALA A 138 7.16 -8.11 19.21
CA ALA A 138 5.72 -7.85 19.24
C ALA A 138 5.15 -7.74 17.80
N PRO A 139 3.88 -8.11 17.58
CA PRO A 139 3.24 -7.96 16.28
C PRO A 139 3.21 -6.51 15.80
N GLN A 140 3.70 -6.29 14.57
CA GLN A 140 3.74 -5.02 13.86
C GLN A 140 2.52 -4.92 12.94
N GLN A 141 1.81 -3.78 12.96
CA GLN A 141 0.58 -3.57 12.20
C GLN A 141 0.66 -2.42 11.20
N GLY A 142 1.71 -1.59 11.28
CA GLY A 142 1.87 -0.39 10.46
C GLY A 142 2.34 -0.64 9.02
N GLY A 143 2.53 -1.90 8.62
CA GLY A 143 3.06 -2.26 7.30
C GLY A 143 2.01 -2.26 6.18
N TRP A 144 0.74 -2.41 6.50
CA TRP A 144 -0.36 -2.28 5.54
C TRP A 144 -1.53 -1.58 6.19
N LEU A 145 -1.70 -0.32 5.82
CA LEU A 145 -2.75 0.57 6.31
C LEU A 145 -3.60 1.05 5.14
N THR A 146 -4.91 0.96 5.26
CA THR A 146 -5.85 1.42 4.23
C THR A 146 -6.85 2.39 4.84
N ALA A 147 -7.17 3.47 4.12
CA ALA A 147 -8.15 4.45 4.55
C ALA A 147 -9.09 4.85 3.41
N SER A 148 -10.35 5.08 3.73
CA SER A 148 -11.29 5.75 2.84
C SER A 148 -11.07 7.26 2.89
N VAL A 149 -10.99 7.90 1.72
CA VAL A 149 -10.75 9.35 1.59
C VAL A 149 -11.74 9.91 0.57
N GLY A 150 -12.76 10.60 1.04
CA GLY A 150 -13.86 11.02 0.18
C GLY A 150 -14.56 9.81 -0.44
N LYS A 151 -14.50 9.66 -1.76
CA LYS A 151 -15.09 8.52 -2.50
C LYS A 151 -14.08 7.43 -2.84
N GLY A 152 -12.79 7.66 -2.58
CA GLY A 152 -11.70 6.77 -2.98
C GLY A 152 -10.99 6.09 -1.82
N THR A 153 -9.87 5.46 -2.14
CA THR A 153 -9.08 4.66 -1.21
C THR A 153 -7.61 5.06 -1.30
N TRP A 154 -6.98 5.22 -0.16
CA TRP A 154 -5.54 5.42 -0.03
C TRP A 154 -4.95 4.28 0.79
N THR A 155 -3.88 3.68 0.31
CA THR A 155 -3.24 2.54 0.96
C THR A 155 -1.74 2.78 1.08
N TYR A 156 -1.19 2.62 2.28
CA TYR A 156 0.23 2.40 2.50
C TYR A 156 0.50 0.90 2.55
N PHE A 157 1.42 0.44 1.72
CA PHE A 157 1.80 -0.97 1.65
C PHE A 157 3.32 -1.12 1.68
N ALA A 158 3.86 -1.41 2.84
CA ALA A 158 5.30 -1.50 3.10
C ALA A 158 5.85 -2.94 3.07
N TYR A 159 5.01 -3.92 2.75
CA TYR A 159 5.46 -5.29 2.51
C TYR A 159 6.17 -5.41 1.17
N ALA A 160 7.16 -6.30 1.07
CA ALA A 160 8.17 -6.32 0.02
C ALA A 160 7.70 -6.96 -1.30
N LEU A 161 6.58 -6.50 -1.90
CA LEU A 161 6.10 -7.00 -3.20
C LEU A 161 7.17 -6.94 -4.29
N HIS A 162 7.97 -5.89 -4.31
CA HIS A 162 9.03 -5.67 -5.30
C HIS A 162 10.10 -6.77 -5.30
N ARG A 163 10.28 -7.46 -4.16
CA ARG A 163 11.18 -8.60 -4.04
C ARG A 163 10.51 -9.89 -4.50
N GLN A 164 9.20 -10.03 -4.30
CA GLN A 164 8.46 -11.24 -4.63
C GLN A 164 8.19 -11.42 -6.12
N PHE A 165 7.97 -10.33 -6.84
CA PHE A 165 7.63 -10.39 -8.27
C PHE A 165 8.72 -11.04 -9.13
N PRO A 166 10.03 -10.73 -8.99
CA PRO A 166 11.07 -11.38 -9.77
C PRO A 166 11.16 -12.90 -9.54
N TYR A 167 10.76 -13.36 -8.35
CA TYR A 167 10.76 -14.79 -8.00
C TYR A 167 9.46 -15.51 -8.35
N GLY A 168 8.48 -14.78 -8.91
CA GLY A 168 7.22 -15.38 -9.33
C GLY A 168 6.33 -15.87 -8.18
N VAL A 169 6.44 -15.29 -6.97
CA VAL A 169 5.67 -15.70 -5.80
C VAL A 169 4.17 -15.45 -6.04
N PRO A 170 3.33 -16.51 -6.16
CA PRO A 170 1.95 -16.35 -6.63
C PRO A 170 1.08 -15.47 -5.74
N GLY A 171 1.23 -15.57 -4.41
CA GLY A 171 0.45 -14.79 -3.45
C GLY A 171 0.71 -13.29 -3.58
N ALA A 172 1.94 -12.88 -3.89
CA ALA A 172 2.28 -11.47 -4.10
C ALA A 172 1.53 -10.86 -5.29
N TYR A 173 1.40 -11.60 -6.40
CA TYR A 173 0.61 -11.15 -7.56
C TYR A 173 -0.89 -11.06 -7.24
N ARG A 174 -1.41 -12.00 -6.45
CA ARG A 174 -2.81 -11.98 -6.02
C ARG A 174 -3.09 -10.78 -5.10
N ILE A 175 -2.20 -10.50 -4.16
CA ILE A 175 -2.28 -9.32 -3.29
C ILE A 175 -2.21 -8.03 -4.12
N ALA A 176 -1.26 -7.94 -5.06
CA ALA A 176 -1.14 -6.78 -5.95
C ALA A 176 -2.42 -6.56 -6.78
N ALA A 177 -3.00 -7.63 -7.32
CA ALA A 177 -4.26 -7.54 -8.07
C ALA A 177 -5.41 -7.01 -7.19
N ASN A 178 -5.50 -7.45 -5.93
CA ASN A 178 -6.51 -6.97 -5.00
C ASN A 178 -6.27 -5.49 -4.61
N LEU A 179 -5.02 -5.08 -4.39
CA LEU A 179 -4.67 -3.67 -4.15
C LEU A 179 -5.10 -2.77 -5.31
N LEU A 180 -4.82 -3.17 -6.55
CA LEU A 180 -5.20 -2.43 -7.75
C LEU A 180 -6.73 -2.40 -7.98
N ALA A 181 -7.46 -3.35 -7.43
CA ALA A 181 -8.92 -3.44 -7.55
C ALA A 181 -9.69 -2.72 -6.44
N LEU A 182 -9.02 -2.15 -5.44
CA LEU A 182 -9.69 -1.43 -4.35
C LEU A 182 -10.57 -0.31 -4.90
N GLY A 183 -11.76 -0.16 -4.32
CA GLY A 183 -12.76 0.80 -4.76
C GLY A 183 -13.55 0.40 -6.00
N LYS A 184 -13.14 -0.63 -6.73
CA LYS A 184 -13.94 -1.19 -7.81
C LYS A 184 -15.03 -2.11 -7.26
N ARG A 185 -16.20 -2.11 -7.88
CA ARG A 185 -17.24 -3.06 -7.51
C ARG A 185 -16.91 -4.44 -8.08
N PRO A 186 -17.06 -5.52 -7.29
CA PRO A 186 -17.09 -6.86 -7.86
C PRO A 186 -18.15 -6.90 -8.97
N PRO A 187 -17.93 -7.64 -10.07
CA PRO A 187 -18.98 -7.85 -11.04
C PRO A 187 -20.20 -8.40 -10.30
N ALA A 188 -21.39 -7.86 -10.60
CA ALA A 188 -22.64 -8.38 -10.04
C ALA A 188 -22.67 -9.89 -10.29
N GLY A 189 -22.86 -10.67 -9.23
CA GLY A 189 -22.62 -12.10 -9.22
C GLY A 189 -23.27 -12.83 -10.40
N LYS A 190 -22.50 -13.77 -10.94
CA LYS A 190 -23.04 -14.87 -11.75
C LYS A 190 -23.66 -15.89 -10.82
#